data_7b446aa970d27027e594b8b55f5eba92
#
_entry.id   7b446aa970d27027e594b8b55f5eba92
#
_cell.length_a   1.000
_cell.length_b   1.000
_cell.length_c   1.000
_cell.angle_alpha   90.00
_cell.angle_beta   90.00
_cell.angle_gamma   90.00
#
_symmetry.space_group_name_H-M   'P 1'
#
loop_
_entity.id
_entity.type
_entity.pdbx_description
1 polymer ?
#
loop_
_entity_poly.entity_id
_entity_poly.type
_entity_poly.pdbx_seq_one_letter_code
_entity_poly.pdbx_strand_id
1 'polypeptide(L)'
;MSLEPQAAYEAVVSEMIATSPTASGKMFGMPCLKNSNGKAFAGYTESAMVFKLGGPSHAEALALPGSNLFDPSERGRPMKEWVVVPFEHSSRWLEFARDAFDYVANKK
;
A
#
# COMPACT_ATOMS: atom_id res chain seq x y z
N MET A 1 -22.76 -7.02 3.16
CA MET A 1 -22.29 -6.81 1.78
C MET A 1 -20.78 -6.78 1.73
N SER A 2 -20.22 -7.55 0.83
CA SER A 2 -18.78 -7.51 0.64
C SER A 2 -18.42 -6.35 -0.28
N LEU A 3 -17.39 -5.59 0.09
CA LEU A 3 -16.85 -4.55 -0.77
C LEU A 3 -16.06 -5.21 -1.90
N GLU A 4 -16.07 -4.57 -3.05
CA GLU A 4 -15.15 -4.97 -4.11
C GLU A 4 -13.76 -4.42 -3.78
N PRO A 5 -12.70 -5.06 -4.29
CA PRO A 5 -11.33 -4.59 -4.00
C PRO A 5 -11.10 -3.12 -4.31
N GLN A 6 -11.60 -2.63 -5.44
CA GLN A 6 -11.46 -1.22 -5.80
C GLN A 6 -12.17 -0.31 -4.79
N ALA A 7 -13.38 -0.69 -4.36
CA ALA A 7 -14.11 0.10 -3.37
C ALA A 7 -13.38 0.13 -2.03
N ALA A 8 -12.77 -0.98 -1.64
CA ALA A 8 -11.97 -1.03 -0.43
C ALA A 8 -10.76 -0.10 -0.52
N TYR A 9 -10.10 -0.08 -1.69
CA TYR A 9 -8.99 0.85 -1.92
C TYR A 9 -9.46 2.31 -1.82
N GLU A 10 -10.60 2.62 -2.46
CA GLU A 10 -11.13 3.99 -2.43
C GLU A 10 -11.49 4.43 -1.02
N ALA A 11 -11.96 3.51 -0.18
CA ALA A 11 -12.22 3.81 1.23
C ALA A 11 -10.92 4.18 1.97
N VAL A 12 -9.83 3.47 1.70
CA VAL A 12 -8.53 3.80 2.27
C VAL A 12 -8.07 5.18 1.78
N VAL A 13 -8.24 5.47 0.49
CA VAL A 13 -7.88 6.77 -0.08
C VAL A 13 -8.62 7.89 0.63
N SER A 14 -9.94 7.76 0.77
CA SER A 14 -10.76 8.79 1.42
C SER A 14 -10.31 9.04 2.85
N GLU A 15 -10.06 7.98 3.60
CA GLU A 15 -9.63 8.11 4.99
C GLU A 15 -8.25 8.74 5.11
N MET A 16 -7.32 8.34 4.25
CA MET A 16 -5.97 8.91 4.28
C MET A 16 -5.97 10.39 3.90
N ILE A 17 -6.75 10.77 2.90
CA ILE A 17 -6.86 12.18 2.50
C ILE A 17 -7.49 13.01 3.63
N ALA A 18 -8.46 12.45 4.35
CA ALA A 18 -9.14 13.15 5.43
C ALA A 18 -8.27 13.33 6.68
N THR A 19 -7.33 12.41 6.92
CA THR A 19 -6.57 12.38 8.19
C THR A 19 -5.08 12.67 8.04
N SER A 20 -4.56 12.70 6.83
CA SER A 20 -3.12 12.88 6.57
C SER A 20 -2.92 13.65 5.28
N PRO A 21 -1.79 14.40 5.12
CA PRO A 21 -1.53 15.12 3.87
C PRO A 21 -1.15 14.14 2.75
N THR A 22 -2.18 13.56 2.14
CA THR A 22 -2.08 12.51 1.14
C THR A 22 -2.67 12.99 -0.19
N ALA A 23 -2.03 12.64 -1.28
CA ALA A 23 -2.55 12.90 -2.63
C ALA A 23 -2.61 11.59 -3.41
N SER A 24 -3.60 11.46 -4.28
CA SER A 24 -3.68 10.31 -5.17
C SER A 24 -2.86 10.58 -6.44
N GLY A 25 -2.32 9.52 -7.04
CA GLY A 25 -1.52 9.62 -8.25
C GLY A 25 -1.42 8.27 -8.92
N LYS A 26 -0.38 8.10 -9.73
CA LYS A 26 -0.13 6.84 -10.41
C LYS A 26 1.36 6.49 -10.36
N MET A 27 1.65 5.19 -10.26
CA MET A 27 3.00 4.68 -10.42
C MET A 27 2.91 3.32 -11.09
N PHE A 28 3.88 3.01 -11.96
CA PHE A 28 3.89 1.74 -12.69
C PHE A 28 2.55 1.43 -13.39
N GLY A 29 1.82 2.47 -13.82
CA GLY A 29 0.53 2.30 -14.49
C GLY A 29 -0.64 1.96 -13.56
N MET A 30 -0.46 2.06 -12.25
CA MET A 30 -1.52 1.76 -11.29
C MET A 30 -1.80 2.94 -10.37
N PRO A 31 -3.02 3.03 -9.79
CA PRO A 31 -3.32 4.08 -8.81
C PRO A 31 -2.42 3.97 -7.60
N CYS A 32 -2.02 5.09 -7.05
CA CYS A 32 -1.20 5.10 -5.84
C CYS A 32 -1.51 6.30 -4.95
N LEU A 33 -0.98 6.26 -3.73
CA LEU A 33 -1.06 7.35 -2.77
C LEU A 33 0.33 7.90 -2.53
N LYS A 34 0.41 9.23 -2.47
CA LYS A 34 1.68 9.94 -2.27
C LYS A 34 1.57 10.86 -1.07
N ASN A 35 2.68 11.08 -0.39
CA ASN A 35 2.73 12.05 0.70
C ASN A 35 2.92 13.46 0.14
N SER A 36 3.01 14.45 1.04
CA SER A 36 3.15 15.85 0.64
C SER A 36 4.46 16.15 -0.12
N ASN A 37 5.43 15.27 -0.02
CA ASN A 37 6.69 15.40 -0.76
C ASN A 37 6.67 14.70 -2.12
N GLY A 38 5.52 14.18 -2.52
CA GLY A 38 5.37 13.49 -3.79
C GLY A 38 5.90 12.07 -3.80
N LYS A 39 6.18 11.49 -2.63
CA LYS A 39 6.68 10.12 -2.53
C LYS A 39 5.53 9.13 -2.36
N ALA A 40 5.47 8.13 -3.24
CA ALA A 40 4.44 7.10 -3.16
C ALA A 40 4.69 6.19 -1.97
N PHE A 41 3.63 5.84 -1.25
CA PHE A 41 3.73 4.93 -0.09
C PHE A 41 2.74 3.78 -0.15
N ALA A 42 1.76 3.84 -1.02
CA ALA A 42 0.78 2.76 -1.20
C ALA A 42 0.25 2.77 -2.62
N GLY A 43 -0.30 1.66 -3.07
CA GLY A 43 -0.89 1.56 -4.40
C GLY A 43 -1.89 0.42 -4.47
N TYR A 44 -2.60 0.34 -5.58
CA TYR A 44 -3.61 -0.68 -5.82
C TYR A 44 -3.33 -1.37 -7.15
N THR A 45 -3.28 -2.70 -7.14
CA THR A 45 -3.06 -3.48 -8.35
C THR A 45 -3.67 -4.88 -8.20
N GLU A 46 -4.34 -5.34 -9.26
CA GLU A 46 -4.85 -6.72 -9.33
C GLU A 46 -5.62 -7.17 -8.08
N SER A 47 -6.52 -6.33 -7.60
CA SER A 47 -7.36 -6.62 -6.43
C SER A 47 -6.58 -6.72 -5.11
N ALA A 48 -5.43 -6.08 -5.04
CA ALA A 48 -4.61 -6.03 -3.82
C ALA A 48 -4.04 -4.62 -3.66
N MET A 49 -3.61 -4.30 -2.45
CA MET A 49 -2.85 -3.07 -2.22
C MET A 49 -1.39 -3.41 -1.98
N VAL A 50 -0.53 -2.49 -2.40
CA VAL A 50 0.90 -2.57 -2.09
C VAL A 50 1.25 -1.43 -1.16
N PHE A 51 2.14 -1.71 -0.20
CA PHE A 51 2.53 -0.73 0.81
C PHE A 51 4.05 -0.71 0.94
N LYS A 52 4.62 0.50 0.99
CA LYS A 52 6.05 0.64 1.23
C LYS A 52 6.28 0.66 2.75
N LEU A 53 6.81 -0.41 3.26
CA LEU A 53 6.93 -0.64 4.70
C LEU A 53 8.35 -0.97 5.11
N GLY A 54 8.63 -0.78 6.39
CA GLY A 54 9.91 -1.17 6.99
C GLY A 54 9.69 -1.61 8.42
N GLY A 55 10.69 -2.27 9.00
CA GLY A 55 10.65 -2.72 10.39
C GLY A 55 9.52 -3.69 10.68
N PRO A 56 8.88 -3.57 11.86
CA PRO A 56 7.82 -4.52 12.27
C PRO A 56 6.64 -4.58 11.32
N SER A 57 6.21 -3.45 10.77
CA SER A 57 5.07 -3.43 9.84
C SER A 57 5.34 -4.23 8.58
N HIS A 58 6.56 -4.16 8.05
CA HIS A 58 6.95 -4.94 6.88
C HIS A 58 6.85 -6.44 7.19
N ALA A 59 7.42 -6.86 8.30
CA ALA A 59 7.38 -8.27 8.70
C ALA A 59 5.94 -8.74 8.93
N GLU A 60 5.12 -7.92 9.57
CA GLU A 60 3.73 -8.26 9.85
C GLU A 60 2.94 -8.41 8.55
N ALA A 61 3.07 -7.47 7.64
CA ALA A 61 2.35 -7.53 6.36
C ALA A 61 2.78 -8.75 5.55
N LEU A 62 4.08 -9.02 5.50
CA LEU A 62 4.62 -10.13 4.72
C LEU A 62 4.21 -11.48 5.30
N ALA A 63 3.96 -11.55 6.61
CA ALA A 63 3.54 -12.76 7.29
C ALA A 63 2.07 -13.13 7.02
N LEU A 64 1.26 -12.21 6.53
CA LEU A 64 -0.14 -12.51 6.22
C LEU A 64 -0.22 -13.50 5.06
N PRO A 65 -1.11 -14.51 5.15
CA PRO A 65 -1.25 -15.50 4.08
C PRO A 65 -1.55 -14.84 2.73
N GLY A 66 -0.83 -15.23 1.70
CA GLY A 66 -1.01 -14.69 0.36
C GLY A 66 -0.23 -13.41 0.08
N SER A 67 0.37 -12.81 1.10
CA SER A 67 1.20 -11.62 0.90
C SER A 67 2.58 -11.98 0.36
N ASN A 68 3.15 -11.08 -0.43
CA ASN A 68 4.50 -11.28 -0.96
C ASN A 68 5.10 -9.93 -1.33
N LEU A 69 6.38 -9.94 -1.69
CA LEU A 69 7.04 -8.72 -2.13
C LEU A 69 6.53 -8.35 -3.52
N PHE A 70 6.41 -7.05 -3.75
CA PHE A 70 5.92 -6.52 -5.03
C PHE A 70 7.00 -6.64 -6.11
N ASP A 71 6.67 -7.30 -7.20
CA ASP A 71 7.57 -7.46 -8.34
C ASP A 71 6.84 -7.07 -9.63
N PRO A 72 6.78 -5.76 -9.93
CA PRO A 72 6.01 -5.31 -11.09
C PRO A 72 6.59 -5.73 -12.42
N SER A 73 7.86 -6.08 -12.47
CA SER A 73 8.51 -6.51 -13.72
C SER A 73 8.48 -8.02 -13.93
N GLU A 74 8.12 -8.77 -12.89
CA GLU A 74 8.09 -10.24 -12.91
C GLU A 74 9.42 -10.86 -13.34
N ARG A 75 10.54 -10.18 -13.05
CA ARG A 75 11.88 -10.60 -13.43
C ARG A 75 12.68 -11.20 -12.28
N GLY A 76 12.01 -11.56 -11.19
CA GLY A 76 12.68 -12.07 -10.01
C GLY A 76 13.46 -11.03 -9.23
N ARG A 77 13.13 -9.76 -9.43
CA ARG A 77 13.74 -8.64 -8.71
C ARG A 77 12.67 -7.85 -7.95
N PRO A 78 12.12 -8.41 -6.88
CA PRO A 78 11.07 -7.74 -6.13
C PRO A 78 11.58 -6.46 -5.49
N MET A 79 10.68 -5.49 -5.35
CA MET A 79 10.95 -4.25 -4.64
C MET A 79 10.83 -4.55 -3.15
N LYS A 80 11.94 -4.72 -2.46
CA LYS A 80 11.99 -5.29 -1.11
C LYS A 80 11.20 -4.53 -0.06
N GLU A 81 11.04 -3.23 -0.23
CA GLU A 81 10.28 -2.42 0.73
C GLU A 81 8.77 -2.43 0.44
N TRP A 82 8.36 -2.98 -0.69
CA TRP A 82 6.96 -2.99 -1.12
C TRP A 82 6.36 -4.37 -0.91
N VAL A 83 5.28 -4.43 -0.13
CA VAL A 83 4.58 -5.68 0.18
C VAL A 83 3.18 -5.64 -0.43
N VAL A 84 2.82 -6.67 -1.17
CA VAL A 84 1.48 -6.85 -1.72
C VAL A 84 0.62 -7.53 -0.67
N VAL A 85 -0.48 -6.89 -0.29
CA VAL A 85 -1.43 -7.44 0.69
C VAL A 85 -2.76 -7.72 -0.02
N PRO A 86 -3.18 -9.00 -0.12
CA PRO A 86 -4.39 -9.35 -0.86
C PRO A 86 -5.66 -8.77 -0.27
N PHE A 87 -6.72 -8.74 -1.07
CA PHE A 87 -8.02 -8.23 -0.66
C PHE A 87 -8.59 -8.97 0.55
N GLU A 88 -8.26 -10.24 0.72
CA GLU A 88 -8.73 -11.00 1.89
C GLU A 88 -8.31 -10.38 3.21
N HIS A 89 -7.29 -9.52 3.19
CA HIS A 89 -6.80 -8.79 4.36
C HIS A 89 -7.13 -7.30 4.29
N SER A 90 -8.16 -6.92 3.52
CA SER A 90 -8.51 -5.52 3.31
C SER A 90 -8.85 -4.78 4.60
N SER A 91 -9.27 -5.50 5.64
CA SER A 91 -9.51 -4.89 6.95
C SER A 91 -8.24 -4.32 7.59
N ARG A 92 -7.07 -4.75 7.11
CA ARG A 92 -5.79 -4.27 7.58
C ARG A 92 -5.19 -3.19 6.67
N TRP A 93 -5.80 -2.94 5.52
CA TRP A 93 -5.23 -2.02 4.53
C TRP A 93 -5.02 -0.59 5.07
N LEU A 94 -6.00 -0.05 5.79
CA LEU A 94 -5.86 1.30 6.33
C LEU A 94 -4.72 1.39 7.35
N GLU A 95 -4.58 0.38 8.19
CA GLU A 95 -3.49 0.31 9.16
C GLU A 95 -2.13 0.34 8.46
N PHE A 96 -1.97 -0.49 7.44
CA PHE A 96 -0.70 -0.54 6.71
C PHE A 96 -0.48 0.73 5.89
N ALA A 97 -1.55 1.36 5.39
CA ALA A 97 -1.42 2.63 4.70
C ALA A 97 -0.87 3.71 5.62
N ARG A 98 -1.35 3.77 6.85
CA ARG A 98 -0.83 4.71 7.85
C ARG A 98 0.61 4.42 8.20
N ASP A 99 0.95 3.15 8.39
CA ASP A 99 2.32 2.76 8.68
C ASP A 99 3.25 3.10 7.51
N ALA A 100 2.79 2.88 6.28
CA ALA A 100 3.57 3.21 5.09
C ALA A 100 3.77 4.72 4.96
N PHE A 101 2.73 5.50 5.24
CA PHE A 101 2.83 6.96 5.23
C PHE A 101 3.92 7.43 6.21
N ASP A 102 3.89 6.91 7.43
CA ASP A 102 4.87 7.28 8.45
C ASP A 102 6.27 6.83 8.06
N TYR A 103 6.41 5.63 7.51
CA TYR A 103 7.70 5.12 7.09
C TYR A 103 8.34 6.01 6.03
N VAL A 104 7.57 6.38 5.02
CA VAL A 104 8.09 7.21 3.92
C VAL A 104 8.35 8.63 4.40
N ALA A 105 7.49 9.16 5.28
CA ALA A 105 7.66 10.51 5.81
C ALA A 105 8.94 10.64 6.65
N ASN A 106 9.36 9.56 7.32
CA ASN A 106 10.55 9.56 8.16
C ASN A 106 11.80 9.08 7.44
N LYS A 107 11.67 8.62 6.21
CA LYS A 107 12.81 8.14 5.44
C LYS A 107 13.55 9.31 4.82
N LYS A 108 14.85 9.32 5.03
CA LYS A 108 15.73 10.35 4.45
C LYS A 108 16.31 9.92 3.11
#